data_7ae5d6f1397846067ac5973b8d7041f0
#
_entry.id   7ae5d6f1397846067ac5973b8d7041f0
#
_cell.length_a   1.000
_cell.length_b   1.000
_cell.length_c   1.000
_cell.angle_alpha   90.00
_cell.angle_beta   90.00
_cell.angle_gamma   90.00
#
_symmetry.space_group_name_H-M   'P 1'
#
loop_
_entity.id
_entity.type
_entity.pdbx_description
1 polymer ?
#
loop_
_entity_poly.entity_id
_entity_poly.type
_entity_poly.pdbx_seq_one_letter_code
_entity_poly.pdbx_strand_id
1 'polypeptide(L)'
;AASDVYKRQGHIKALTLLSRQLRSLAAPPEPGRLSQADIARLEQARALMVEQLNRDLTVQYLCLATGLNEFKLKEGFRKHYGTSPGRLLTELRMRRAWELLETGCQVAQAAYRVGYRHPANFSAAFTRFHGRTPKSVFGKRR
;
A
#
# COMPACT_ATOMS: atom_id res chain seq x y z
N ALA A 1 15.09 2.46 -5.65
CA ALA A 1 14.12 2.73 -4.64
C ALA A 1 12.71 2.33 -5.08
N ALA A 2 11.76 2.39 -4.16
CA ALA A 2 10.39 1.93 -4.41
C ALA A 2 9.71 2.66 -5.57
N SER A 3 10.01 3.94 -5.76
CA SER A 3 9.46 4.75 -6.85
C SER A 3 9.96 4.31 -8.23
N ASP A 4 11.21 3.87 -8.33
CA ASP A 4 11.79 3.40 -9.61
C ASP A 4 11.23 2.04 -10.00
N VAL A 5 11.05 1.14 -9.03
CA VAL A 5 10.41 -0.16 -9.26
C VAL A 5 8.96 0.06 -9.73
N TYR A 6 8.26 1.02 -9.13
CA TYR A 6 6.89 1.35 -9.51
C TYR A 6 6.80 1.91 -10.93
N LYS A 7 7.73 2.79 -11.34
CA LYS A 7 7.78 3.35 -12.69
C LYS A 7 8.08 2.27 -13.73
N ARG A 8 8.99 1.34 -13.44
CA ARG A 8 9.28 0.21 -14.32
C ARG A 8 8.08 -0.71 -14.50
N GLN A 9 7.34 -0.97 -13.43
CA GLN A 9 6.11 -1.76 -13.51
C GLN A 9 5.06 -1.08 -14.39
N GLY A 10 4.97 0.25 -14.38
CA GLY A 10 4.07 1.01 -15.24
C GLY A 10 4.39 0.86 -16.72
N HIS A 11 5.68 0.91 -17.09
CA HIS A 11 6.12 0.71 -18.47
C HIS A 11 5.86 -0.70 -18.98
N ILE A 12 6.19 -1.71 -18.18
CA ILE A 12 5.96 -3.12 -18.51
C ILE A 12 4.46 -3.40 -18.65
N LYS A 13 3.63 -2.77 -17.82
CA LYS A 13 2.18 -2.92 -17.89
C LYS A 13 1.58 -2.42 -19.21
N ALA A 14 2.08 -1.32 -19.78
CA ALA A 14 1.55 -0.79 -21.04
C ALA A 14 1.77 -1.76 -22.20
N LEU A 15 2.95 -2.36 -22.30
CA LEU A 15 3.27 -3.37 -23.32
C LEU A 15 2.50 -4.66 -23.10
N THR A 16 2.36 -5.09 -21.84
CA THR A 16 1.64 -6.31 -21.47
C THR A 16 0.14 -6.19 -21.73
N LEU A 17 -0.43 -4.98 -21.60
CA LEU A 17 -1.85 -4.72 -21.88
C LEU A 17 -2.20 -5.01 -23.34
N LEU A 18 -1.39 -4.56 -24.28
CA LEU A 18 -1.61 -4.82 -25.71
C LEU A 18 -1.56 -6.31 -26.02
N SER A 19 -0.57 -7.03 -25.49
CA SER A 19 -0.44 -8.49 -25.64
C SER A 19 -1.63 -9.24 -25.05
N ARG A 20 -2.11 -8.81 -23.88
CA ARG A 20 -3.25 -9.45 -23.21
C ARG A 20 -4.56 -9.22 -23.92
N GLN A 21 -4.79 -8.04 -24.49
CA GLN A 21 -6.00 -7.76 -25.28
C GLN A 21 -6.07 -8.66 -26.50
N LEU A 22 -4.96 -8.86 -27.19
CA LEU A 22 -4.88 -9.76 -28.32
C LEU A 22 -5.12 -11.22 -27.91
N ARG A 23 -4.59 -11.64 -26.75
CA ARG A 23 -4.82 -13.00 -26.24
C ARG A 23 -6.25 -13.23 -25.76
N SER A 24 -6.89 -12.23 -25.17
CA SER A 24 -8.27 -12.36 -24.68
C SER A 24 -9.28 -12.52 -25.81
N LEU A 25 -8.93 -12.08 -27.03
CA LEU A 25 -9.74 -12.33 -28.23
C LEU A 25 -9.60 -13.78 -28.73
N ALA A 26 -8.52 -14.48 -28.36
CA ALA A 26 -8.18 -15.81 -28.85
C ALA A 26 -8.41 -16.94 -27.84
N ALA A 27 -8.51 -16.65 -26.53
CA ALA A 27 -8.63 -17.67 -25.48
C ALA A 27 -9.51 -17.19 -24.32
N PRO A 28 -10.27 -18.10 -23.67
CA PRO A 28 -11.03 -17.74 -22.48
C PRO A 28 -10.08 -17.36 -21.33
N PRO A 29 -10.49 -16.42 -20.45
CA PRO A 29 -9.65 -16.04 -19.30
C PRO A 29 -9.43 -17.24 -18.37
N GLU A 30 -8.19 -17.39 -17.89
CA GLU A 30 -7.86 -18.45 -16.94
C GLU A 30 -8.58 -18.23 -15.60
N PRO A 31 -9.13 -19.32 -14.99
CA PRO A 31 -9.75 -19.20 -13.68
C PRO A 31 -8.77 -18.64 -12.64
N GLY A 32 -9.20 -17.68 -11.82
CA GLY A 32 -8.40 -17.08 -10.77
C GLY A 32 -7.43 -16.00 -11.23
N ARG A 33 -7.37 -15.69 -12.50
CA ARG A 33 -6.56 -14.59 -13.02
C ARG A 33 -7.26 -13.25 -12.81
N LEU A 34 -6.50 -12.25 -12.35
CA LEU A 34 -7.03 -10.91 -12.17
C LEU A 34 -7.29 -10.24 -13.52
N SER A 35 -8.49 -9.69 -13.69
CA SER A 35 -8.81 -8.88 -14.87
C SER A 35 -8.09 -7.53 -14.79
N GLN A 36 -7.95 -6.86 -15.94
CA GLN A 36 -7.38 -5.51 -15.96
C GLN A 36 -8.22 -4.53 -15.16
N ALA A 37 -9.54 -4.69 -15.19
CA ALA A 37 -10.44 -3.88 -14.38
C ALA A 37 -10.19 -4.09 -12.88
N ASP A 38 -10.00 -5.33 -12.45
CA ASP A 38 -9.70 -5.65 -11.06
C ASP A 38 -8.35 -5.07 -10.64
N ILE A 39 -7.33 -5.19 -11.48
CA ILE A 39 -6.02 -4.60 -11.21
C ILE A 39 -6.11 -3.08 -11.05
N ALA A 40 -6.85 -2.41 -11.93
CA ALA A 40 -7.06 -0.95 -11.83
C ALA A 40 -7.73 -0.57 -10.51
N ARG A 41 -8.70 -1.36 -10.05
CA ARG A 41 -9.38 -1.13 -8.77
C ARG A 41 -8.46 -1.39 -7.57
N LEU A 42 -7.61 -2.39 -7.65
CA LEU A 42 -6.61 -2.66 -6.61
C LEU A 42 -5.59 -1.52 -6.53
N GLU A 43 -5.16 -1.00 -7.66
CA GLU A 43 -4.26 0.17 -7.70
C GLU A 43 -4.94 1.42 -7.15
N GLN A 44 -6.24 1.58 -7.39
CA GLN A 44 -7.04 2.65 -6.78
C GLN A 44 -7.08 2.53 -5.26
N ALA A 45 -7.27 1.31 -4.74
CA ALA A 45 -7.24 1.07 -3.30
C ALA A 45 -5.89 1.46 -2.70
N ARG A 46 -4.80 1.08 -3.34
CA ARG A 46 -3.45 1.44 -2.89
C ARG A 46 -3.24 2.96 -2.92
N ALA A 47 -3.70 3.62 -3.97
CA ALA A 47 -3.62 5.07 -4.07
C ALA A 47 -4.36 5.77 -2.93
N LEU A 48 -5.53 5.26 -2.55
CA LEU A 48 -6.29 5.77 -1.40
C LEU A 48 -5.50 5.60 -0.10
N MET A 49 -4.81 4.48 0.08
CA MET A 49 -3.95 4.26 1.25
C MET A 49 -2.83 5.30 1.33
N VAL A 50 -2.18 5.59 0.21
CA VAL A 50 -1.11 6.59 0.16
C VAL A 50 -1.65 7.99 0.46
N GLU A 51 -2.79 8.36 -0.10
CA GLU A 51 -3.39 9.68 0.08
C GLU A 51 -3.97 9.88 1.48
N GLN A 52 -4.51 8.83 2.09
CA GLN A 52 -5.29 8.91 3.32
C GLN A 52 -4.67 8.10 4.44
N LEU A 53 -3.34 8.10 4.56
CA LEU A 53 -2.61 7.32 5.56
C LEU A 53 -3.12 7.53 6.98
N ASN A 54 -3.52 8.75 7.30
CA ASN A 54 -3.96 9.15 8.65
C ASN A 54 -5.41 8.79 8.95
N ARG A 55 -6.14 8.23 7.98
CA ARG A 55 -7.54 7.84 8.16
C ARG A 55 -7.68 6.37 8.50
N ASP A 56 -8.83 6.04 9.06
CA ASP A 56 -9.18 4.65 9.37
C ASP A 56 -9.67 3.97 8.09
N LEU A 57 -8.74 3.34 7.36
CA LEU A 57 -9.00 2.70 6.08
C LEU A 57 -9.40 1.25 6.30
N THR A 58 -10.68 1.03 6.59
CA THR A 58 -11.22 -0.33 6.77
C THR A 58 -11.35 -1.05 5.43
N VAL A 59 -11.44 -2.38 5.49
CA VAL A 59 -11.71 -3.21 4.30
C VAL A 59 -13.03 -2.78 3.66
N GLN A 60 -14.05 -2.50 4.49
CA GLN A 60 -15.35 -2.04 4.00
C GLN A 60 -15.26 -0.71 3.24
N TYR A 61 -14.50 0.24 3.77
CA TYR A 61 -14.29 1.51 3.09
C TYR A 61 -13.61 1.32 1.73
N LEU A 62 -12.56 0.51 1.69
CA LEU A 62 -11.83 0.24 0.44
C LEU A 62 -12.72 -0.48 -0.58
N CYS A 63 -13.56 -1.39 -0.14
CA CYS A 63 -14.53 -2.06 -1.01
C CYS A 63 -15.53 -1.08 -1.61
N LEU A 64 -16.09 -0.20 -0.78
CA LEU A 64 -17.04 0.81 -1.25
C LEU A 64 -16.40 1.77 -2.24
N ALA A 65 -15.18 2.21 -1.94
CA ALA A 65 -14.48 3.19 -2.78
C ALA A 65 -14.03 2.63 -4.13
N THR A 66 -13.77 1.33 -4.22
CA THR A 66 -13.22 0.69 -5.42
C THR A 66 -14.24 -0.14 -6.19
N GLY A 67 -15.36 -0.50 -5.55
CA GLY A 67 -16.34 -1.40 -6.14
C GLY A 67 -15.97 -2.87 -6.10
N LEU A 68 -14.88 -3.23 -5.40
CA LEU A 68 -14.51 -4.63 -5.17
C LEU A 68 -15.26 -5.18 -3.95
N ASN A 69 -15.58 -6.47 -3.96
CA ASN A 69 -16.03 -7.15 -2.76
C ASN A 69 -14.83 -7.54 -1.89
N GLU A 70 -15.10 -7.95 -0.66
CA GLU A 70 -14.04 -8.26 0.31
C GLU A 70 -13.12 -9.37 -0.17
N PHE A 71 -13.68 -10.43 -0.76
CA PHE A 71 -12.90 -11.56 -1.28
C PHE A 71 -11.95 -11.10 -2.39
N LYS A 72 -12.46 -10.35 -3.37
CA LYS A 72 -11.66 -9.85 -4.49
C LYS A 72 -10.58 -8.87 -4.01
N LEU A 73 -10.89 -8.04 -3.03
CA LEU A 73 -9.92 -7.10 -2.47
C LEU A 73 -8.76 -7.87 -1.81
N LYS A 74 -9.07 -8.79 -0.90
CA LYS A 74 -8.05 -9.56 -0.16
C LYS A 74 -7.24 -10.47 -1.08
N GLU A 75 -7.92 -11.23 -1.91
CA GLU A 75 -7.26 -12.16 -2.84
C GLU A 75 -6.47 -11.40 -3.90
N GLY A 76 -7.01 -10.30 -4.39
CA GLY A 76 -6.34 -9.45 -5.35
C GLY A 76 -5.07 -8.80 -4.79
N PHE A 77 -5.11 -8.32 -3.55
CA PHE A 77 -3.92 -7.78 -2.88
C PHE A 77 -2.84 -8.84 -2.75
N ARG A 78 -3.22 -10.05 -2.33
CA ARG A 78 -2.27 -11.16 -2.22
C ARG A 78 -1.61 -11.47 -3.57
N LYS A 79 -2.39 -11.55 -4.64
CA LYS A 79 -1.90 -11.88 -5.98
C LYS A 79 -1.10 -10.75 -6.62
N HIS A 80 -1.57 -9.52 -6.49
CA HIS A 80 -0.98 -8.37 -7.19
C HIS A 80 0.16 -7.73 -6.40
N TYR A 81 0.05 -7.64 -5.08
CA TYR A 81 1.04 -7.00 -4.22
C TYR A 81 1.80 -7.97 -3.31
N GLY A 82 1.39 -9.24 -3.25
CA GLY A 82 2.02 -10.24 -2.41
C GLY A 82 1.76 -10.07 -0.92
N THR A 83 0.77 -9.27 -0.53
CA THR A 83 0.48 -8.97 0.87
C THR A 83 -1.01 -8.67 1.07
N SER A 84 -1.44 -8.58 2.32
CA SER A 84 -2.82 -8.20 2.65
C SER A 84 -2.98 -6.68 2.65
N PRO A 85 -4.22 -6.16 2.49
CA PRO A 85 -4.46 -4.72 2.60
C PRO A 85 -3.95 -4.10 3.91
N GLY A 86 -4.19 -4.78 5.04
CA GLY A 86 -3.74 -4.29 6.34
C GLY A 86 -2.22 -4.22 6.47
N ARG A 87 -1.53 -5.23 5.96
CA ARG A 87 -0.06 -5.24 5.98
C ARG A 87 0.53 -4.17 5.08
N LEU A 88 -0.03 -3.98 3.90
CA LEU A 88 0.43 -2.92 3.00
C LEU A 88 0.23 -1.54 3.63
N LEU A 89 -0.92 -1.31 4.25
CA LEU A 89 -1.18 -0.05 4.95
C LEU A 89 -0.16 0.20 6.07
N THR A 90 0.12 -0.82 6.87
CA THR A 90 1.14 -0.73 7.92
C THR A 90 2.52 -0.40 7.34
N GLU A 91 2.91 -1.06 6.26
CA GLU A 91 4.17 -0.80 5.58
C GLU A 91 4.26 0.65 5.09
N LEU A 92 3.22 1.15 4.45
CA LEU A 92 3.17 2.54 3.97
C LEU A 92 3.27 3.53 5.13
N ARG A 93 2.55 3.27 6.23
CA ARG A 93 2.59 4.10 7.44
C ARG A 93 3.98 4.13 8.07
N MET A 94 4.62 2.97 8.17
CA MET A 94 5.94 2.87 8.79
C MET A 94 7.03 3.54 7.94
N ARG A 95 6.96 3.43 6.64
CA ARG A 95 7.89 4.11 5.74
C ARG A 95 7.73 5.63 5.81
N ARG A 96 6.50 6.10 5.83
CA ARG A 96 6.23 7.54 5.98
C ARG A 96 6.69 8.06 7.34
N ALA A 97 6.46 7.26 8.39
CA ALA A 97 6.90 7.61 9.74
C ALA A 97 8.42 7.77 9.82
N TRP A 98 9.16 6.87 9.19
CA TRP A 98 10.62 6.97 9.12
C TRP A 98 11.05 8.31 8.51
N GLU A 99 10.50 8.67 7.37
CA GLU A 99 10.79 9.95 6.70
C GLU A 99 10.51 11.15 7.61
N LEU A 100 9.36 11.14 8.28
CA LEU A 100 8.97 12.23 9.18
C LEU A 100 9.94 12.35 10.35
N LEU A 101 10.31 11.22 10.97
CA LEU A 101 11.22 11.21 12.11
C LEU A 101 12.62 11.67 11.71
N GLU A 102 13.14 11.21 10.58
CA GLU A 102 14.46 11.63 10.08
C GLU A 102 14.54 13.15 9.93
N THR A 103 13.48 13.77 9.47
CA THR A 103 13.43 15.24 9.23
C THR A 103 13.16 16.04 10.50
N GLY A 104 13.04 15.39 11.66
CA GLY A 104 12.87 16.08 12.93
C GLY A 104 11.43 16.22 13.42
N CYS A 105 10.49 15.49 12.82
CA CYS A 105 9.12 15.45 13.33
C CYS A 105 9.10 14.71 14.68
N GLN A 106 8.42 15.27 15.67
CA GLN A 106 8.28 14.66 16.99
C GLN A 106 7.58 13.31 16.89
N VAL A 107 7.97 12.36 17.75
CA VAL A 107 7.44 10.99 17.71
C VAL A 107 5.91 10.96 17.80
N ALA A 108 5.33 11.72 18.74
CA ALA A 108 3.87 11.78 18.90
C ALA A 108 3.18 12.36 17.65
N GLN A 109 3.78 13.38 17.04
CA GLN A 109 3.26 13.97 15.80
C GLN A 109 3.37 13.03 14.62
N ALA A 110 4.49 12.33 14.47
CA ALA A 110 4.68 11.34 13.42
C ALA A 110 3.64 10.23 13.55
N ALA A 111 3.42 9.74 14.77
CA ALA A 111 2.39 8.73 15.05
C ALA A 111 1.01 9.18 14.58
N TYR A 112 0.64 10.39 14.95
CA TYR A 112 -0.67 10.96 14.56
C TYR A 112 -0.79 11.12 13.05
N ARG A 113 0.25 11.64 12.40
CA ARG A 113 0.23 11.89 10.95
C ARG A 113 0.09 10.63 10.11
N VAL A 114 0.57 9.50 10.63
CA VAL A 114 0.45 8.21 9.92
C VAL A 114 -0.73 7.36 10.40
N GLY A 115 -1.62 7.94 11.22
CA GLY A 115 -2.89 7.33 11.56
C GLY A 115 -2.96 6.58 12.88
N TYR A 116 -1.99 6.74 13.77
CA TYR A 116 -2.01 6.14 15.11
C TYR A 116 -2.54 7.15 16.12
N ARG A 117 -3.56 6.74 16.89
CA ARG A 117 -4.13 7.57 17.95
C ARG A 117 -3.27 7.56 19.21
N HIS A 118 -2.57 6.45 19.46
CA HIS A 118 -1.78 6.26 20.67
C HIS A 118 -0.31 6.09 20.31
N PRO A 119 0.57 6.98 20.80
CA PRO A 119 2.02 6.90 20.52
C PRO A 119 2.66 5.58 20.93
N ALA A 120 2.17 4.95 22.03
CA ALA A 120 2.70 3.66 22.47
C ALA A 120 2.46 2.55 21.45
N ASN A 121 1.27 2.53 20.83
CA ASN A 121 0.95 1.56 19.78
C ASN A 121 1.82 1.81 18.54
N PHE A 122 2.02 3.07 18.19
CA PHE A 122 2.89 3.46 17.09
C PHE A 122 4.33 3.00 17.33
N SER A 123 4.87 3.30 18.51
CA SER A 123 6.26 2.93 18.85
C SER A 123 6.48 1.43 18.79
N ALA A 124 5.52 0.64 19.29
CA ALA A 124 5.57 -0.82 19.21
C ALA A 124 5.56 -1.31 17.76
N ALA A 125 4.67 -0.79 16.94
CA ALA A 125 4.56 -1.15 15.53
C ALA A 125 5.81 -0.73 14.75
N PHE A 126 6.32 0.47 15.00
CA PHE A 126 7.53 1.00 14.36
C PHE A 126 8.75 0.12 14.67
N THR A 127 8.94 -0.23 15.95
CA THR A 127 10.04 -1.06 16.38
C THR A 127 9.96 -2.46 15.76
N ARG A 128 8.75 -3.01 15.70
CA ARG A 128 8.53 -4.32 15.07
C ARG A 128 8.85 -4.30 13.58
N PHE A 129 8.46 -3.23 12.89
CA PHE A 129 8.67 -3.13 11.45
C PHE A 129 10.12 -2.81 11.09
N HIS A 130 10.73 -1.83 11.75
CA HIS A 130 12.07 -1.34 11.41
C HIS A 130 13.20 -1.96 12.22
N GLY A 131 12.91 -2.66 13.33
CA GLY A 131 13.91 -3.17 14.23
C GLY A 131 14.62 -2.10 15.05
N ARG A 132 14.12 -0.87 15.06
CA ARG A 132 14.68 0.28 15.77
C ARG A 132 13.56 1.11 16.36
N THR A 133 13.83 1.81 17.46
CA THR A 133 12.84 2.69 18.08
C THR A 133 12.67 3.97 17.27
N PRO A 134 11.49 4.61 17.32
CA PRO A 134 11.28 5.90 16.66
C PRO A 134 12.29 6.95 17.13
N LYS A 135 12.59 6.96 18.42
CA LYS A 135 13.54 7.91 19.01
C LYS A 135 14.95 7.76 18.42
N SER A 136 15.36 6.53 18.08
CA SER A 136 16.68 6.27 17.49
C SER A 136 16.84 6.84 16.09
N VAL A 137 15.73 7.11 15.39
CA VAL A 137 15.71 7.64 14.02
C VAL A 137 15.51 9.16 14.01
N PHE A 138 14.99 9.72 15.11
CA PHE A 138 14.64 11.14 15.22
C PHE A 138 15.83 12.04 14.89
N GLY A 139 15.62 12.97 13.95
CA GLY A 139 16.60 13.98 13.59
C GLY A 139 17.89 13.49 12.95
N LYS A 140 17.93 12.26 12.46
CA LYS A 140 19.14 11.68 11.84
C LYS A 140 19.47 12.27 10.48
N ARG A 141 18.46 12.81 9.80
CA ARG A 141 18.65 13.47 8.51
C ARG A 141 18.80 14.97 8.72
N ARG A 142 19.98 15.48 8.44
CA ARG A 142 20.27 16.93 8.51
C ARG A 142 20.60 17.47 7.12
#